data_f88e7f36b0e6127612a098342b443da5
#
_entry.id   f88e7f36b0e6127612a098342b443da5
#
_cell.length_a   1.000
_cell.length_b   1.000
_cell.length_c   1.000
_cell.angle_alpha   90.00
_cell.angle_beta   90.00
_cell.angle_gamma   90.00
#
_symmetry.space_group_name_H-M   'P 1'
#
loop_
_entity.id
_entity.type
_entity.pdbx_description
1 polymer ?
#
loop_
_entity_poly.entity_id
_entity_poly.type
_entity_poly.pdbx_seq_one_letter_code
_entity_poly.pdbx_strand_id
1 'polypeptide(L)'
;MRNEVLRMLPQTVQIALTGIPDAQIEELRLRVGQKPAVLYAGGERPLSVRTVLLQKELQQTLLNASAQSQYAVQEQLRSGYLSLSG
;
A
#
# COMPACT_ATOMS: atom_id res chain seq x y z
N MET A 1 1.15 11.17 -3.44
CA MET A 1 0.13 10.34 -2.74
C MET A 1 -0.53 11.18 -1.66
N ARG A 2 -1.83 11.06 -1.50
CA ARG A 2 -2.58 11.87 -0.52
C ARG A 2 -2.20 11.49 0.91
N ASN A 3 -2.19 12.48 1.81
CA ASN A 3 -1.90 12.25 3.23
C ASN A 3 -2.85 11.25 3.87
N GLU A 4 -4.11 11.24 3.45
CA GLU A 4 -5.13 10.32 3.96
C GLU A 4 -4.75 8.87 3.65
N VAL A 5 -4.23 8.61 2.46
CA VAL A 5 -3.79 7.27 2.06
C VAL A 5 -2.55 6.88 2.87
N LEU A 6 -1.60 7.79 3.02
CA LEU A 6 -0.38 7.53 3.80
C LEU A 6 -0.69 7.09 5.22
N ARG A 7 -1.67 7.72 5.87
CA ARG A 7 -2.05 7.39 7.25
C ARG A 7 -2.61 5.99 7.41
N MET A 8 -3.13 5.41 6.35
CA MET A 8 -3.67 4.05 6.38
C MET A 8 -2.59 2.99 6.34
N LEU A 9 -1.40 3.34 5.89
CA LEU A 9 -0.33 2.39 5.57
C LEU A 9 0.47 1.99 6.81
N PRO A 10 1.10 0.80 6.79
CA PRO A 10 2.09 0.46 7.82
C PRO A 10 3.19 1.50 7.86
N GLN A 11 3.71 1.75 9.06
CA GLN A 11 4.72 2.79 9.25
C GLN A 11 5.98 2.54 8.41
N THR A 12 6.39 1.30 8.26
CA THR A 12 7.54 0.94 7.44
C THR A 12 7.35 1.35 5.98
N VAL A 13 6.14 1.22 5.47
CA VAL A 13 5.79 1.64 4.10
C VAL A 13 5.80 3.16 4.01
N GLN A 14 5.23 3.85 5.01
CA GLN A 14 5.23 5.31 5.03
C GLN A 14 6.64 5.86 4.98
N ILE A 15 7.55 5.31 5.78
CA ILE A 15 8.95 5.74 5.83
C ILE A 15 9.63 5.50 4.48
N ALA A 16 9.39 4.34 3.86
CA ALA A 16 9.99 4.02 2.58
C ALA A 16 9.51 4.95 1.46
N LEU A 17 8.30 5.46 1.56
CA LEU A 17 7.74 6.38 0.56
C LEU A 17 8.28 7.80 0.68
N THR A 18 8.84 8.18 1.81
CA THR A 18 9.33 9.56 2.00
C THR A 18 10.44 9.95 1.03
N GLY A 19 11.18 8.97 0.51
CA GLY A 19 12.25 9.22 -0.45
C GLY A 19 11.78 9.29 -1.91
N ILE A 20 10.49 9.14 -2.17
CA ILE A 20 9.95 9.11 -3.53
C ILE A 20 9.03 10.32 -3.71
N PRO A 21 9.26 11.18 -4.72
CA PRO A 21 8.36 12.30 -4.99
C PRO A 21 6.94 11.83 -5.30
N ASP A 22 5.94 12.44 -4.66
CA ASP A 22 4.53 12.08 -4.82
C ASP A 22 4.08 12.09 -6.28
N ALA A 23 4.56 13.03 -7.05
CA ALA A 23 4.19 13.18 -8.46
C ALA A 23 4.61 11.98 -9.32
N GLN A 24 5.57 11.17 -8.84
CA GLN A 24 6.06 10.01 -9.58
C GLN A 24 5.30 8.73 -9.24
N ILE A 25 4.50 8.73 -8.19
CA ILE A 25 3.76 7.54 -7.74
C ILE A 25 2.39 7.53 -8.40
N GLU A 26 2.17 6.58 -9.31
CA GLU A 26 0.86 6.36 -9.91
C GLU A 26 0.00 5.46 -9.03
N GLU A 27 0.61 4.43 -8.45
CA GLU A 27 -0.10 3.43 -7.69
C GLU A 27 0.85 2.79 -6.67
N LEU A 28 0.32 2.45 -5.51
CA LEU A 28 1.00 1.64 -4.51
C LEU A 28 0.36 0.27 -4.47
N ARG A 29 1.17 -0.78 -4.56
CA ARG A 29 0.71 -2.16 -4.55
C ARG A 29 1.19 -2.88 -3.30
N LEU A 30 0.24 -3.40 -2.54
CA LEU A 30 0.50 -4.15 -1.31
C LEU A 30 0.04 -5.59 -1.51
N ARG A 31 0.99 -6.54 -1.44
CA ARG A 31 0.71 -7.98 -1.59
C ARG A 31 1.30 -8.71 -0.39
N VAL A 32 0.48 -9.53 0.26
CA VAL A 32 0.95 -10.35 1.38
C VAL A 32 2.07 -11.28 0.89
N GLY A 33 3.13 -11.36 1.67
CA GLY A 33 4.29 -12.19 1.35
C GLY A 33 5.27 -11.58 0.37
N GLN A 34 5.05 -10.33 -0.04
CA GLN A 34 5.94 -9.61 -0.95
C GLN A 34 6.27 -8.23 -0.40
N LYS A 35 7.36 -7.66 -0.89
CA LYS A 35 7.66 -6.26 -0.56
C LYS A 35 6.65 -5.35 -1.23
N PRO A 36 6.17 -4.31 -0.52
CA PRO A 36 5.33 -3.30 -1.16
C PRO A 36 6.04 -2.70 -2.37
N ALA A 37 5.28 -2.35 -3.39
CA ALA A 37 5.84 -1.83 -4.64
C ALA A 37 5.09 -0.59 -5.09
N VAL A 38 5.79 0.30 -5.79
CA VAL A 38 5.19 1.47 -6.43
C VAL A 38 5.17 1.31 -7.93
N LEU A 39 4.07 1.75 -8.54
CA LEU A 39 3.95 1.84 -9.98
C LEU A 39 4.21 3.28 -10.40
N TYR A 40 5.05 3.46 -11.38
CA TYR A 40 5.40 4.76 -11.94
C TYR A 40 5.52 4.64 -13.47
N ALA A 41 5.73 5.74 -14.16
CA ALA A 41 5.73 5.75 -15.64
C ALA A 41 6.75 4.77 -16.26
N GLY A 42 7.84 4.46 -15.56
CA GLY A 42 8.86 3.52 -16.04
C GLY A 42 8.60 2.07 -15.68
N GLY A 43 7.56 1.76 -14.90
CA GLY A 43 7.22 0.39 -14.48
C GLY A 43 6.97 0.26 -12.99
N GLU A 44 7.04 -0.97 -12.49
CA GLU A 44 6.86 -1.30 -11.08
C GLU A 44 8.21 -1.46 -10.39
N ARG A 45 8.34 -0.92 -9.18
CA ARG A 45 9.57 -0.98 -8.40
C ARG A 45 9.26 -1.29 -6.93
N PRO A 46 9.96 -2.28 -6.32
CA PRO A 46 9.76 -2.56 -4.91
C PRO A 46 10.29 -1.42 -4.04
N LEU A 47 9.64 -1.20 -2.90
CA LEU A 47 10.10 -0.23 -1.91
C LEU A 47 11.31 -0.78 -1.14
N SER A 48 12.13 0.15 -0.63
CA SER A 48 13.29 -0.19 0.20
C SER A 48 12.84 -0.53 1.62
N VAL A 49 12.24 -1.69 1.79
CA VAL A 49 11.84 -2.24 3.09
C VAL A 49 12.58 -3.55 3.33
N ARG A 50 12.82 -3.88 4.60
CA ARG A 50 13.57 -5.10 4.95
C ARG A 50 12.72 -6.34 4.92
N THR A 51 11.42 -6.20 5.14
CA THR A 51 10.52 -7.33 5.29
C THR A 51 9.39 -7.27 4.28
N VAL A 52 8.84 -8.46 4.00
CA VAL A 52 7.64 -8.56 3.18
C VAL A 52 6.42 -8.12 3.97
N LEU A 53 5.35 -7.77 3.26
CA LEU A 53 4.09 -7.38 3.88
C LEU A 53 3.46 -8.60 4.57
N LEU A 54 3.09 -8.44 5.83
CA LEU A 54 2.39 -9.48 6.58
C LEU A 54 0.87 -9.33 6.41
N GLN A 55 0.17 -10.45 6.55
CA GLN A 55 -1.28 -10.44 6.43
C GLN A 55 -1.94 -9.49 7.44
N LYS A 56 -1.44 -9.45 8.68
CA LYS A 56 -1.97 -8.56 9.70
C LYS A 56 -1.79 -7.10 9.34
N GLU A 57 -0.72 -6.76 8.63
CA GLU A 57 -0.47 -5.40 8.17
C GLU A 57 -1.45 -5.01 7.08
N LEU A 58 -1.72 -5.91 6.14
CA LEU A 58 -2.73 -5.67 5.11
C LEU A 58 -4.11 -5.53 5.73
N GLN A 59 -4.45 -6.39 6.70
CA GLN A 59 -5.73 -6.30 7.41
C GLN A 59 -5.88 -4.94 8.11
N GLN A 60 -4.84 -4.49 8.80
CA GLN A 60 -4.90 -3.20 9.49
C GLN A 60 -5.06 -2.05 8.50
N THR A 61 -4.35 -2.10 7.38
CA THR A 61 -4.48 -1.09 6.32
C THR A 61 -5.90 -1.05 5.77
N LEU A 62 -6.47 -2.21 5.51
CA LEU A 62 -7.84 -2.31 4.99
C LEU A 62 -8.86 -1.84 6.02
N LEU A 63 -8.66 -2.14 7.30
CA LEU A 63 -9.52 -1.62 8.36
C LEU A 63 -9.45 -0.10 8.43
N ASN A 64 -8.28 0.48 8.30
CA ASN A 64 -8.10 1.93 8.28
C ASN A 64 -8.83 2.56 7.08
N ALA A 65 -8.85 1.84 5.96
CA ALA A 65 -9.51 2.31 4.74
C ALA A 65 -11.02 2.05 4.74
N SER A 66 -11.52 1.14 5.58
CA SER A 66 -12.92 0.66 5.55
C SER A 66 -13.94 1.73 5.90
N ALA A 67 -13.51 2.82 6.55
CA ALA A 67 -14.38 3.95 6.82
C ALA A 67 -14.95 4.57 5.54
N GLN A 68 -14.32 4.30 4.40
CA GLN A 68 -14.70 4.87 3.11
C GLN A 68 -15.36 3.87 2.16
N SER A 69 -15.11 2.56 2.31
CA SER A 69 -15.69 1.56 1.40
C SER A 69 -15.61 0.16 1.98
N GLN A 70 -16.68 -0.29 2.64
CA GLN A 70 -16.70 -1.62 3.27
C GLN A 70 -16.73 -2.77 2.27
N TYR A 71 -17.27 -2.56 1.09
CA TYR A 71 -17.44 -3.65 0.12
C TYR A 71 -16.13 -4.13 -0.50
N ALA A 72 -15.23 -3.21 -0.79
CA ALA A 72 -13.94 -3.54 -1.38
C ALA A 72 -13.01 -4.26 -0.41
N VAL A 73 -13.16 -4.02 0.90
CA VAL A 73 -12.24 -4.52 1.92
C VAL A 73 -12.22 -6.05 2.00
N GLN A 74 -13.39 -6.68 2.03
CA GLN A 74 -13.46 -8.14 2.20
C GLN A 74 -12.85 -8.88 1.03
N GLU A 75 -13.10 -8.41 -0.19
CA GLU A 75 -12.52 -9.04 -1.37
C GLU A 75 -11.01 -8.88 -1.41
N GLN A 76 -10.51 -7.72 -1.05
CA GLN A 76 -9.08 -7.46 -0.99
C GLN A 76 -8.39 -8.29 0.09
N LEU A 77 -9.02 -8.48 1.25
CA LEU A 77 -8.52 -9.39 2.29
C LEU A 77 -8.41 -10.82 1.77
N ARG A 78 -9.41 -11.27 1.03
CA ARG A 78 -9.43 -12.61 0.49
C ARG A 78 -8.32 -12.82 -0.53
N SER A 79 -8.06 -11.84 -1.37
CA SER A 79 -7.04 -11.93 -2.41
C SER A 79 -5.62 -11.71 -1.90
N GLY A 80 -5.47 -11.12 -0.71
CA GLY A 80 -4.15 -10.76 -0.17
C GLY A 80 -3.46 -9.63 -0.95
N TYR A 81 -4.24 -8.80 -1.62
CA TYR A 81 -3.74 -7.75 -2.51
C TYR A 81 -4.55 -6.47 -2.34
N LEU A 82 -3.85 -5.35 -2.30
CA LEU A 82 -4.46 -4.02 -2.27
C LEU A 82 -3.70 -3.09 -3.20
N SER A 83 -4.45 -2.35 -4.01
CA SER A 83 -3.91 -1.34 -4.92
C SER A 83 -4.48 0.02 -4.53
N LEU A 84 -3.61 0.99 -4.31
CA LEU A 84 -3.99 2.35 -3.91
C LEU A 84 -3.46 3.35 -4.94
N SER A 85 -4.36 4.07 -5.57
CA SER A 85 -4.01 5.09 -6.55
C SER A 85 -3.40 6.31 -5.86
N GLY A 86 -2.34 6.83 -6.47
CA GLY A 86 -1.61 7.98 -5.95
C GLY A 86 -2.32 9.32 -6.14
#